data_78fb0711303121895f4899cbc4e58cce
#
_entry.id   78fb0711303121895f4899cbc4e58cce
#
_cell.length_a   1.000
_cell.length_b   1.000
_cell.length_c   1.000
_cell.angle_alpha   90.00
_cell.angle_beta   90.00
_cell.angle_gamma   90.00
#
_symmetry.space_group_name_H-M   'P 1'
#
loop_
_entity.id
_entity.type
_entity.pdbx_description
1 polymer ?
#
loop_
_entity_poly.entity_id
_entity_poly.type
_entity_poly.pdbx_seq_one_letter_code
_entity_poly.pdbx_strand_id
1 'polypeptide(L)'
;GTLKVRGNNDTTYRAIENNTIPRVNPQEKDIMLVSTAQTGTQYYINNSGISVPSSDDVKLMVDHSLDDALLSAYINRTSNTEGKYSYQFRYLDLVDTSNGNIFVTMGAGQKMNLYWPVPSDAKSNSEFHIIHFKGIDRDSDADVNDLLTTRIPENLTCEKVTIDGQQFIKFTTDSFSPFALLYEKAASSGGSSSGGGSSSSSKYTLHYESNGGTSYKDESYSSGTTVTLDKAPTRESY
;
A
#
# COMPACT_ATOMS: atom_id res chain seq x y z
N GLY A 1 -0.30 10.30 21.76
CA GLY A 1 0.15 9.89 20.44
C GLY A 1 0.33 8.38 20.43
N THR A 2 -0.33 7.70 19.51
CA THR A 2 -0.15 6.24 19.35
C THR A 2 1.13 6.04 18.54
N LEU A 3 2.16 5.44 19.17
CA LEU A 3 3.38 5.05 18.48
C LEU A 3 3.03 3.89 17.53
N LYS A 4 2.94 4.17 16.23
CA LYS A 4 2.85 3.11 15.22
C LYS A 4 4.26 2.53 15.03
N VAL A 5 4.54 1.38 15.65
CA VAL A 5 5.78 0.64 15.38
C VAL A 5 5.63 -0.01 14.01
N ARG A 6 6.43 0.43 13.04
CA ARG A 6 6.57 -0.25 11.75
C ARG A 6 7.57 -1.37 11.87
N GLY A 7 7.23 -2.52 11.35
CA GLY A 7 8.20 -3.59 11.14
C GLY A 7 9.26 -3.10 10.13
N ASN A 8 10.52 -3.11 10.52
CA ASN A 8 11.64 -2.73 9.65
C ASN A 8 11.77 -3.60 8.38
N ASN A 9 10.98 -4.66 8.25
CA ASN A 9 11.08 -5.65 7.18
C ASN A 9 10.23 -5.30 5.94
N ASP A 10 9.35 -4.30 6.03
CA ASP A 10 8.41 -3.96 4.95
C ASP A 10 8.85 -2.75 4.12
N THR A 11 9.96 -2.12 4.49
CA THR A 11 10.51 -0.96 3.80
C THR A 11 11.62 -1.37 2.84
N THR A 12 11.52 -0.97 1.59
CA THR A 12 12.58 -1.15 0.59
C THR A 12 13.01 0.19 0.00
N TYR A 13 14.27 0.26 -0.45
CA TYR A 13 14.85 1.43 -1.13
C TYR A 13 15.14 1.07 -2.56
N ARG A 14 14.49 1.77 -3.49
CA ARG A 14 14.60 1.51 -4.93
C ARG A 14 15.45 2.57 -5.60
N ALA A 15 16.36 2.15 -6.47
CA ALA A 15 17.06 3.07 -7.37
C ALA A 15 16.04 3.72 -8.32
N ILE A 16 16.24 5.00 -8.60
CA ILE A 16 15.45 5.74 -9.59
C ILE A 16 16.14 5.57 -10.92
N GLU A 17 15.42 5.05 -11.91
CA GLU A 17 15.93 4.84 -13.25
C GLU A 17 15.67 6.06 -14.14
N ASN A 18 16.67 6.48 -14.89
CA ASN A 18 16.56 7.60 -15.85
C ASN A 18 16.26 7.11 -17.28
N ASN A 19 15.44 6.06 -17.39
CA ASN A 19 15.04 5.48 -18.66
C ASN A 19 13.56 5.69 -18.93
N THR A 20 13.19 5.84 -20.20
CA THR A 20 11.79 5.95 -20.61
C THR A 20 11.01 4.64 -20.39
N ILE A 21 11.71 3.51 -20.44
CA ILE A 21 11.16 2.18 -20.20
C ILE A 21 12.06 1.49 -19.18
N PRO A 22 11.62 1.27 -17.93
CA PRO A 22 12.40 0.58 -16.92
C PRO A 22 12.55 -0.90 -17.31
N ARG A 23 13.59 -1.54 -16.78
CA ARG A 23 13.80 -2.98 -16.91
C ARG A 23 13.27 -3.69 -15.67
N VAL A 24 12.63 -4.84 -15.87
CA VAL A 24 12.17 -5.67 -14.77
C VAL A 24 13.31 -6.55 -14.29
N ASN A 25 13.65 -6.45 -13.00
CA ASN A 25 14.47 -7.45 -12.35
C ASN A 25 13.57 -8.65 -11.95
N PRO A 26 13.77 -9.87 -12.49
CA PRO A 26 12.91 -11.02 -12.20
C PRO A 26 12.83 -11.39 -10.71
N GLN A 27 13.84 -11.01 -9.93
CA GLN A 27 13.91 -11.28 -8.48
C GLN A 27 13.19 -10.21 -7.65
N GLU A 28 12.87 -9.08 -8.27
CA GLU A 28 12.23 -7.93 -7.63
C GLU A 28 10.92 -7.54 -8.31
N LYS A 29 10.33 -8.46 -9.06
CA LYS A 29 9.15 -8.21 -9.90
C LYS A 29 7.91 -7.76 -9.14
N ASP A 30 7.81 -8.06 -7.85
CA ASP A 30 6.69 -7.66 -7.01
C ASP A 30 6.90 -6.30 -6.34
N ILE A 31 8.04 -5.63 -6.62
CA ILE A 31 8.38 -4.33 -6.06
C ILE A 31 8.06 -3.24 -7.10
N MET A 32 7.54 -2.11 -6.62
CA MET A 32 7.28 -0.95 -7.47
C MET A 32 8.56 -0.48 -8.17
N LEU A 33 8.48 -0.30 -9.49
CA LEU A 33 9.53 0.27 -10.31
C LEU A 33 9.31 1.76 -10.48
N VAL A 34 10.41 2.53 -10.53
CA VAL A 34 10.38 3.98 -10.71
C VAL A 34 11.27 4.37 -11.87
N SER A 35 10.77 5.31 -12.66
CA SER A 35 11.55 5.92 -13.74
C SER A 35 11.29 7.41 -13.79
N THR A 36 12.35 8.20 -13.99
CA THR A 36 12.18 9.64 -14.21
C THR A 36 11.70 9.89 -15.63
N ALA A 37 10.65 10.69 -15.79
CA ALA A 37 10.15 11.06 -17.12
C ALA A 37 11.09 12.01 -17.90
N GLN A 38 12.01 12.66 -17.21
CA GLN A 38 12.89 13.69 -17.78
C GLN A 38 14.34 13.51 -17.35
N THR A 39 15.24 13.68 -18.29
CA THR A 39 16.67 13.77 -17.99
C THR A 39 16.96 15.07 -17.23
N GLY A 40 17.76 15.00 -16.16
CA GLY A 40 18.15 16.16 -15.40
C GLY A 40 17.16 16.56 -14.30
N THR A 41 16.38 15.61 -13.79
CA THR A 41 15.57 15.83 -12.58
C THR A 41 16.46 16.29 -11.45
N GLN A 42 16.07 17.40 -10.81
CA GLN A 42 16.76 17.97 -9.65
C GLN A 42 16.02 17.58 -8.38
N TYR A 43 16.78 17.35 -7.33
CA TYR A 43 16.27 16.97 -6.02
C TYR A 43 16.74 17.95 -4.95
N TYR A 44 15.86 18.24 -4.02
CA TYR A 44 16.08 19.23 -2.96
C TYR A 44 15.74 18.63 -1.60
N ILE A 45 16.57 18.94 -0.60
CA ILE A 45 16.33 18.50 0.78
C ILE A 45 15.08 19.17 1.31
N ASN A 46 14.07 18.38 1.60
CA ASN A 46 12.84 18.71 2.33
C ASN A 46 12.32 20.15 2.15
N ASN A 47 12.03 20.55 0.90
CA ASN A 47 11.55 21.91 0.56
C ASN A 47 12.45 23.09 0.99
N SER A 48 13.67 22.81 1.38
CA SER A 48 14.61 23.84 1.85
C SER A 48 15.24 24.67 0.73
N GLY A 49 15.10 24.25 -0.53
CA GLY A 49 15.82 24.80 -1.67
C GLY A 49 17.29 24.38 -1.75
N ILE A 50 17.78 23.56 -0.82
CA ILE A 50 19.13 23.01 -0.83
C ILE A 50 19.15 21.78 -1.75
N SER A 51 19.93 21.84 -2.82
CA SER A 51 20.07 20.71 -3.75
C SER A 51 20.75 19.53 -3.09
N VAL A 52 20.30 18.33 -3.42
CA VAL A 52 20.99 17.08 -3.06
C VAL A 52 22.30 17.02 -3.85
N PRO A 53 23.44 16.72 -3.22
CA PRO A 53 24.73 16.73 -3.89
C PRO A 53 24.87 15.71 -5.03
N SER A 54 24.25 14.53 -4.88
CA SER A 54 24.25 13.47 -5.87
C SER A 54 22.86 12.86 -6.05
N SER A 55 22.36 12.87 -7.28
CA SER A 55 21.09 12.19 -7.62
C SER A 55 21.18 10.67 -7.44
N ASP A 56 22.38 10.09 -7.48
CA ASP A 56 22.58 8.64 -7.29
C ASP A 56 22.28 8.18 -5.86
N ASP A 57 22.34 9.10 -4.91
CA ASP A 57 22.01 8.84 -3.51
C ASP A 57 20.51 8.97 -3.23
N VAL A 58 19.74 9.54 -4.15
CA VAL A 58 18.29 9.64 -4.02
C VAL A 58 17.65 8.29 -4.37
N LYS A 59 16.86 7.78 -3.42
CA LYS A 59 16.13 6.51 -3.59
C LYS A 59 14.64 6.73 -3.36
N LEU A 60 13.83 5.91 -4.03
CA LEU A 60 12.44 5.75 -3.65
C LEU A 60 12.36 4.81 -2.46
N MET A 61 11.86 5.31 -1.34
CA MET A 61 11.51 4.51 -0.18
C MET A 61 10.08 4.00 -0.35
N VAL A 62 9.91 2.67 -0.29
CA VAL A 62 8.64 2.00 -0.47
C VAL A 62 8.32 1.17 0.76
N ASP A 63 7.24 1.48 1.44
CA ASP A 63 6.66 0.63 2.47
C ASP A 63 5.50 -0.18 1.88
N HIS A 64 5.55 -1.51 2.04
CA HIS A 64 4.66 -2.45 1.33
C HIS A 64 3.41 -2.82 2.11
N SER A 65 3.54 -3.39 3.26
CA SER A 65 2.44 -4.00 3.99
C SER A 65 1.86 -3.01 5.01
N LEU A 66 1.02 -2.11 4.55
CA LEU A 66 0.35 -1.15 5.41
C LEU A 66 -1.13 -1.49 5.50
N ASP A 67 -1.57 -1.76 6.71
CA ASP A 67 -3.00 -1.71 7.05
C ASP A 67 -3.28 -0.30 7.59
N ASP A 68 -3.88 0.54 6.75
CA ASP A 68 -4.19 1.91 7.09
C ASP A 68 -5.70 2.10 7.18
N ALA A 69 -6.18 2.17 8.41
CA ALA A 69 -7.61 2.29 8.71
C ALA A 69 -8.21 3.59 8.16
N LEU A 70 -7.45 4.70 8.16
CA LEU A 70 -7.90 5.98 7.63
C LEU A 70 -8.11 5.91 6.12
N LEU A 71 -7.10 5.42 5.38
CA LEU A 71 -7.14 5.32 3.93
C LEU A 71 -8.22 4.33 3.48
N SER A 72 -8.35 3.19 4.17
CA SER A 72 -9.39 2.20 3.94
C SER A 72 -10.79 2.79 4.15
N ALA A 73 -11.01 3.53 5.22
CA ALA A 73 -12.29 4.16 5.50
C ALA A 73 -12.68 5.18 4.43
N TYR A 74 -11.71 5.98 3.95
CA TYR A 74 -11.94 6.92 2.85
C TYR A 74 -12.34 6.19 1.56
N ILE A 75 -11.59 5.15 1.15
CA ILE A 75 -11.87 4.40 -0.07
C ILE A 75 -13.26 3.76 -0.01
N ASN A 76 -13.58 3.09 1.09
CA ASN A 76 -14.87 2.42 1.24
C ASN A 76 -16.04 3.40 1.22
N ARG A 77 -15.82 4.62 1.69
CA ARG A 77 -16.87 5.66 1.71
C ARG A 77 -17.06 6.36 0.35
N THR A 78 -16.00 6.47 -0.47
CA THR A 78 -16.03 7.28 -1.69
C THR A 78 -16.00 6.45 -2.98
N SER A 79 -15.20 5.40 -3.02
CA SER A 79 -14.90 4.67 -4.25
C SER A 79 -15.32 3.21 -4.21
N ASN A 80 -15.61 2.68 -3.04
CA ASN A 80 -15.86 1.25 -2.84
C ASN A 80 -17.09 0.97 -1.98
N THR A 81 -18.12 1.81 -2.06
CA THR A 81 -19.34 1.70 -1.24
C THR A 81 -20.06 0.36 -1.39
N GLU A 82 -19.89 -0.33 -2.53
CA GLU A 82 -20.47 -1.65 -2.81
C GLU A 82 -19.47 -2.79 -2.61
N GLY A 83 -18.26 -2.53 -2.14
CA GLY A 83 -17.22 -3.54 -1.97
C GLY A 83 -16.70 -4.14 -3.28
N LYS A 84 -16.87 -3.43 -4.40
CA LYS A 84 -16.44 -3.88 -5.75
C LYS A 84 -14.93 -4.06 -5.85
N TYR A 85 -14.17 -3.21 -5.18
CA TYR A 85 -12.72 -3.14 -5.31
C TYR A 85 -12.01 -3.73 -4.09
N SER A 86 -10.94 -4.45 -4.34
CA SER A 86 -9.85 -4.67 -3.41
C SER A 86 -8.82 -3.55 -3.59
N TYR A 87 -7.99 -3.32 -2.58
CA TYR A 87 -6.98 -2.26 -2.63
C TYR A 87 -5.69 -2.67 -1.95
N GLN A 88 -4.59 -2.09 -2.42
CA GLN A 88 -3.26 -2.16 -1.82
C GLN A 88 -2.78 -0.76 -1.53
N PHE A 89 -2.05 -0.58 -0.42
CA PHE A 89 -1.42 0.69 -0.08
C PHE A 89 0.10 0.62 -0.23
N ARG A 90 0.70 1.75 -0.60
CA ARG A 90 2.13 1.99 -0.53
C ARG A 90 2.37 3.39 0.02
N TYR A 91 3.17 3.50 1.07
CA TYR A 91 3.75 4.78 1.44
C TYR A 91 5.03 4.94 0.64
N LEU A 92 5.09 6.02 -0.14
CA LEU A 92 6.21 6.32 -1.02
C LEU A 92 6.81 7.66 -0.59
N ASP A 93 8.14 7.69 -0.48
CA ASP A 93 8.89 8.91 -0.22
C ASP A 93 10.19 8.89 -1.03
N LEU A 94 10.69 10.06 -1.42
CA LEU A 94 12.05 10.20 -1.89
C LEU A 94 12.95 10.53 -0.70
N VAL A 95 14.10 9.87 -0.62
CA VAL A 95 15.07 10.06 0.46
C VAL A 95 16.49 10.12 -0.10
N ASP A 96 17.33 10.91 0.56
CA ASP A 96 18.77 10.90 0.36
C ASP A 96 19.40 9.89 1.32
N THR A 97 19.84 8.77 0.79
CA THR A 97 20.42 7.67 1.57
C THR A 97 21.82 7.98 2.10
N SER A 98 22.52 8.93 1.49
CA SER A 98 23.84 9.39 1.98
C SER A 98 23.74 10.33 3.19
N ASN A 99 22.54 10.86 3.44
CA ASN A 99 22.27 11.83 4.49
C ASN A 99 21.19 11.36 5.49
N GLY A 100 21.32 10.14 5.97
CA GLY A 100 20.44 9.57 6.99
C GLY A 100 18.98 9.39 6.58
N ASN A 101 18.73 9.19 5.27
CA ASN A 101 17.39 9.07 4.70
C ASN A 101 16.52 10.33 4.90
N ILE A 102 17.12 11.50 4.85
CA ILE A 102 16.36 12.74 4.88
C ILE A 102 15.39 12.80 3.68
N PHE A 103 14.20 13.31 3.90
CA PHE A 103 13.22 13.48 2.84
C PHE A 103 13.70 14.45 1.77
N VAL A 104 13.36 14.12 0.51
CA VAL A 104 13.76 14.84 -0.68
C VAL A 104 12.54 15.15 -1.53
N THR A 105 12.52 16.30 -2.17
CA THR A 105 11.48 16.68 -3.12
C THR A 105 12.09 16.89 -4.50
N MET A 106 11.29 16.65 -5.55
CA MET A 106 11.67 16.99 -6.92
C MET A 106 11.56 18.50 -7.16
N GLY A 107 12.31 19.00 -8.14
CA GLY A 107 12.19 20.38 -8.61
C GLY A 107 10.77 20.70 -9.12
N ALA A 108 10.40 21.97 -9.04
CA ALA A 108 9.07 22.43 -9.44
C ALA A 108 8.73 22.02 -10.89
N GLY A 109 7.55 21.45 -11.08
CA GLY A 109 7.05 20.99 -12.38
C GLY A 109 7.66 19.67 -12.88
N GLN A 110 8.58 19.06 -12.13
CA GLN A 110 9.13 17.76 -12.47
C GLN A 110 8.20 16.64 -12.03
N LYS A 111 8.19 15.56 -12.79
CA LYS A 111 7.32 14.41 -12.57
C LYS A 111 8.09 13.11 -12.71
N MET A 112 7.58 12.07 -12.07
CA MET A 112 8.13 10.72 -12.09
C MET A 112 7.06 9.72 -12.48
N ASN A 113 7.40 8.77 -13.37
CA ASN A 113 6.54 7.64 -13.66
C ASN A 113 6.78 6.54 -12.62
N LEU A 114 5.69 6.00 -12.13
CA LEU A 114 5.67 4.87 -11.20
C LEU A 114 4.99 3.68 -11.85
N TYR A 115 5.51 2.49 -11.59
CA TYR A 115 5.03 1.24 -12.15
C TYR A 115 4.66 0.30 -11.00
N TRP A 116 3.38 0.13 -10.77
CA TRP A 116 2.85 -0.76 -9.72
C TRP A 116 2.59 -2.13 -10.32
N PRO A 117 3.19 -3.21 -9.82
CA PRO A 117 2.90 -4.55 -10.33
C PRO A 117 1.41 -4.87 -10.26
N VAL A 118 0.85 -5.41 -11.33
CA VAL A 118 -0.55 -5.86 -11.31
C VAL A 118 -0.69 -6.97 -10.27
N PRO A 119 -1.63 -6.84 -9.29
CA PRO A 119 -1.84 -7.87 -8.29
C PRO A 119 -2.16 -9.22 -8.92
N SER A 120 -1.55 -10.28 -8.42
CA SER A 120 -1.73 -11.65 -8.97
C SER A 120 -3.16 -12.18 -8.86
N ASP A 121 -3.93 -11.63 -7.92
CA ASP A 121 -5.34 -11.95 -7.70
C ASP A 121 -6.30 -10.99 -8.43
N ALA A 122 -5.78 -10.08 -9.25
CA ALA A 122 -6.61 -9.19 -10.04
C ALA A 122 -7.32 -9.96 -11.16
N LYS A 123 -8.59 -9.62 -11.37
CA LYS A 123 -9.37 -10.10 -12.50
C LYS A 123 -8.72 -9.68 -13.84
N SER A 124 -8.69 -10.55 -14.83
CA SER A 124 -7.99 -10.29 -16.10
C SER A 124 -8.43 -8.99 -16.81
N ASN A 125 -9.72 -8.66 -16.70
CA ASN A 125 -10.35 -7.46 -17.23
C ASN A 125 -10.66 -6.41 -16.14
N SER A 126 -9.93 -6.45 -15.03
CA SER A 126 -10.10 -5.46 -13.95
C SER A 126 -9.88 -4.04 -14.46
N GLU A 127 -10.72 -3.13 -14.02
CA GLU A 127 -10.40 -1.71 -14.00
C GLU A 127 -9.43 -1.44 -12.84
N PHE A 128 -8.53 -0.48 -13.05
CA PHE A 128 -7.54 -0.06 -12.06
C PHE A 128 -7.66 1.42 -11.80
N HIS A 129 -7.57 1.81 -10.53
CA HIS A 129 -7.62 3.20 -10.12
C HIS A 129 -6.46 3.47 -9.15
N ILE A 130 -5.80 4.62 -9.32
CA ILE A 130 -4.76 5.09 -8.41
C ILE A 130 -5.29 6.31 -7.66
N ILE A 131 -5.26 6.22 -6.33
CA ILE A 131 -5.59 7.34 -5.43
C ILE A 131 -4.31 7.78 -4.74
N HIS A 132 -3.99 9.06 -4.83
CA HIS A 132 -2.87 9.70 -4.16
C HIS A 132 -3.38 10.54 -2.98
N PHE A 133 -2.98 10.17 -1.77
CA PHE A 133 -3.37 10.87 -0.53
C PHE A 133 -2.39 12.00 -0.26
N LYS A 134 -2.41 13.01 -1.12
CA LYS A 134 -1.49 14.14 -1.10
C LYS A 134 -1.59 14.92 0.22
N GLY A 135 -0.44 15.21 0.82
CA GLY A 135 -0.39 15.95 2.09
C GLY A 135 -0.76 15.12 3.34
N ILE A 136 -0.90 13.81 3.19
CA ILE A 136 -0.98 12.88 4.31
C ILE A 136 0.40 12.30 4.52
N ASP A 137 1.05 12.67 5.59
CA ASP A 137 2.32 12.10 6.01
C ASP A 137 2.11 11.06 7.11
N ARG A 138 3.21 10.42 7.51
CA ARG A 138 3.19 9.25 8.40
C ARG A 138 2.69 9.58 9.80
N ASP A 139 2.85 10.81 10.23
CA ASP A 139 2.51 11.32 11.55
C ASP A 139 1.26 12.21 11.52
N SER A 140 0.52 12.16 10.40
CA SER A 140 -0.70 12.94 10.24
C SER A 140 -1.76 12.52 11.26
N ASP A 141 -2.40 13.49 11.89
CA ASP A 141 -3.57 13.35 12.74
C ASP A 141 -4.89 13.54 11.98
N ALA A 142 -4.83 13.53 10.63
CA ALA A 142 -5.99 13.66 9.78
C ALA A 142 -7.05 12.58 10.05
N ASP A 143 -8.30 12.96 9.94
CA ASP A 143 -9.43 12.04 9.96
C ASP A 143 -10.11 11.91 8.58
N VAL A 144 -11.14 11.08 8.47
CA VAL A 144 -11.86 10.87 7.20
C VAL A 144 -12.52 12.15 6.71
N ASN A 145 -12.98 13.05 7.59
CA ASN A 145 -13.58 14.31 7.18
C ASN A 145 -12.54 15.25 6.57
N ASP A 146 -11.30 15.25 7.08
CA ASP A 146 -10.20 16.00 6.46
C ASP A 146 -9.97 15.53 5.02
N LEU A 147 -9.98 14.22 4.77
CA LEU A 147 -9.85 13.66 3.43
C LEU A 147 -11.04 13.98 2.52
N LEU A 148 -12.21 14.23 3.09
CA LEU A 148 -13.40 14.57 2.31
C LEU A 148 -13.54 16.06 2.02
N THR A 149 -12.90 16.94 2.78
CA THR A 149 -13.17 18.38 2.76
C THR A 149 -11.95 19.25 2.52
N THR A 150 -10.80 18.93 3.12
CA THR A 150 -9.62 19.82 3.11
C THR A 150 -8.39 19.18 2.46
N ARG A 151 -8.17 17.90 2.68
CA ARG A 151 -7.04 17.13 2.13
C ARG A 151 -7.54 16.08 1.14
N ILE A 152 -8.34 16.54 0.17
CA ILE A 152 -9.03 15.63 -0.78
C ILE A 152 -7.99 14.88 -1.61
N PRO A 153 -7.98 13.55 -1.56
CA PRO A 153 -7.10 12.73 -2.36
C PRO A 153 -7.32 12.90 -3.86
N GLU A 154 -6.25 12.73 -4.61
CA GLU A 154 -6.20 12.88 -6.05
C GLU A 154 -6.42 11.54 -6.75
N ASN A 155 -7.33 11.48 -7.74
CA ASN A 155 -7.42 10.34 -8.61
C ASN A 155 -6.47 10.54 -9.78
N LEU A 156 -5.43 9.71 -9.86
CA LEU A 156 -4.43 9.78 -10.92
C LEU A 156 -4.83 8.93 -12.12
N THR A 157 -4.63 9.47 -13.31
CA THR A 157 -4.75 8.69 -14.54
C THR A 157 -3.68 7.60 -14.55
N CYS A 158 -4.09 6.37 -14.84
CA CYS A 158 -3.19 5.22 -14.93
C CYS A 158 -3.50 4.36 -16.15
N GLU A 159 -2.51 3.59 -16.57
CA GLU A 159 -2.61 2.67 -17.70
C GLU A 159 -1.93 1.33 -17.39
N LYS A 160 -2.47 0.24 -17.95
CA LYS A 160 -1.81 -1.06 -17.85
C LYS A 160 -0.75 -1.16 -18.94
N VAL A 161 0.47 -1.48 -18.56
CA VAL A 161 1.62 -1.67 -19.45
C VAL A 161 2.29 -3.02 -19.18
N THR A 162 2.98 -3.54 -20.20
CA THR A 162 3.78 -4.77 -20.07
C THR A 162 5.25 -4.45 -20.30
N ILE A 163 6.11 -4.84 -19.37
CA ILE A 163 7.55 -4.65 -19.40
C ILE A 163 8.20 -6.01 -19.14
N ASP A 164 9.03 -6.47 -20.04
CA ASP A 164 9.71 -7.77 -19.96
C ASP A 164 8.76 -8.95 -19.60
N GLY A 165 7.53 -8.91 -20.17
CA GLY A 165 6.51 -9.94 -19.94
C GLY A 165 5.71 -9.81 -18.65
N GLN A 166 6.02 -8.87 -17.77
CA GLN A 166 5.28 -8.59 -16.55
C GLN A 166 4.34 -7.38 -16.73
N GLN A 167 3.15 -7.45 -16.14
CA GLN A 167 2.15 -6.38 -16.21
C GLN A 167 2.28 -5.42 -15.02
N PHE A 168 2.16 -4.13 -15.33
CA PHE A 168 2.19 -3.03 -14.36
C PHE A 168 1.06 -2.04 -14.62
N ILE A 169 0.69 -1.33 -13.58
CA ILE A 169 -0.12 -0.12 -13.66
C ILE A 169 0.83 1.06 -13.57
N LYS A 170 0.96 1.77 -14.70
CA LYS A 170 1.80 2.97 -14.81
C LYS A 170 0.97 4.21 -14.50
N PHE A 171 1.52 5.09 -13.72
CA PHE A 171 0.98 6.42 -13.43
C PHE A 171 2.10 7.43 -13.21
N THR A 172 1.77 8.71 -13.19
CA THR A 172 2.74 9.80 -13.07
C THR A 172 2.37 10.65 -11.88
N THR A 173 3.38 11.02 -11.07
CA THR A 173 3.21 11.91 -9.92
C THR A 173 4.26 13.00 -9.87
N ASP A 174 3.94 14.11 -9.21
CA ASP A 174 4.85 15.21 -8.88
C ASP A 174 5.27 15.25 -7.41
N SER A 175 4.68 14.42 -6.58
CA SER A 175 4.93 14.37 -5.14
C SER A 175 4.71 12.98 -4.58
N PHE A 176 5.17 12.76 -3.35
CA PHE A 176 5.19 11.45 -2.69
C PHE A 176 4.46 11.53 -1.36
N SER A 177 3.69 10.49 -1.07
CA SER A 177 2.88 10.29 0.12
C SER A 177 2.21 8.91 0.00
N PRO A 178 1.18 8.56 0.77
CA PRO A 178 0.46 7.31 0.54
C PRO A 178 -0.25 7.27 -0.81
N PHE A 179 -0.19 6.10 -1.43
CA PHE A 179 -0.97 5.77 -2.64
C PHE A 179 -1.79 4.52 -2.40
N ALA A 180 -2.94 4.43 -3.05
CA ALA A 180 -3.75 3.22 -3.13
C ALA A 180 -3.93 2.80 -4.59
N LEU A 181 -3.77 1.49 -4.85
CA LEU A 181 -4.21 0.85 -6.07
C LEU A 181 -5.51 0.11 -5.79
N LEU A 182 -6.59 0.45 -6.51
CA LEU A 182 -7.87 -0.25 -6.47
C LEU A 182 -8.00 -1.16 -7.70
N TYR A 183 -8.53 -2.37 -7.49
CA TYR A 183 -8.73 -3.36 -8.56
C TYR A 183 -9.83 -4.36 -8.20
N GLU A 184 -10.43 -4.98 -9.21
CA GLU A 184 -11.38 -6.08 -9.01
C GLU A 184 -10.63 -7.40 -8.85
N LYS A 185 -10.94 -8.18 -7.80
CA LYS A 185 -10.38 -9.53 -7.65
C LYS A 185 -11.01 -10.51 -8.62
N ALA A 186 -10.21 -11.45 -9.08
CA ALA A 186 -10.73 -12.64 -9.75
C ALA A 186 -11.64 -13.39 -8.77
N ALA A 187 -12.76 -13.90 -9.26
CA ALA A 187 -13.54 -14.82 -8.46
C ALA A 187 -12.62 -16.00 -8.09
N SER A 188 -12.51 -16.33 -6.80
CA SER A 188 -11.82 -17.53 -6.38
C SER A 188 -12.53 -18.69 -7.08
N SER A 189 -11.85 -19.34 -8.03
CA SER A 189 -12.31 -20.59 -8.62
C SER A 189 -12.26 -21.65 -7.52
N GLY A 190 -13.33 -21.72 -6.74
CA GLY A 190 -13.63 -22.90 -5.94
C GLY A 190 -13.69 -24.05 -6.91
N GLY A 191 -12.73 -24.97 -6.84
CA GLY A 191 -12.73 -26.17 -7.67
C GLY A 191 -14.09 -26.84 -7.56
N SER A 192 -14.85 -26.86 -8.64
CA SER A 192 -16.05 -27.65 -8.77
C SER A 192 -15.66 -29.13 -8.79
N SER A 193 -15.55 -29.73 -7.62
CA SER A 193 -15.81 -31.16 -7.50
C SER A 193 -17.33 -31.32 -7.43
N SER A 194 -17.91 -31.76 -8.50
CA SER A 194 -19.30 -32.23 -8.57
C SER A 194 -19.49 -33.37 -7.58
N GLY A 195 -20.28 -33.16 -6.53
CA GLY A 195 -20.65 -34.22 -5.59
C GLY A 195 -21.40 -33.64 -4.39
N GLY A 196 -22.75 -33.68 -4.44
CA GLY A 196 -23.69 -33.80 -3.31
C GLY A 196 -23.60 -32.75 -2.20
N GLY A 197 -24.67 -32.00 -2.04
CA GLY A 197 -24.98 -30.99 -1.06
C GLY A 197 -24.36 -31.10 0.31
N SER A 198 -23.64 -30.04 0.67
CA SER A 198 -23.52 -29.51 2.02
C SER A 198 -22.92 -28.11 1.86
N SER A 199 -23.66 -27.12 2.31
CA SER A 199 -23.18 -25.74 2.45
C SER A 199 -22.04 -25.72 3.45
N SER A 200 -20.78 -25.78 2.97
CA SER A 200 -19.61 -25.56 3.82
C SER A 200 -19.48 -24.08 4.12
N SER A 201 -20.09 -23.63 5.21
CA SER A 201 -19.80 -22.33 5.78
C SER A 201 -18.29 -22.29 6.14
N SER A 202 -17.56 -21.33 5.60
CA SER A 202 -16.16 -21.09 5.99
C SER A 202 -16.11 -20.87 7.49
N LYS A 203 -15.28 -21.67 8.17
CA LYS A 203 -15.06 -21.54 9.61
C LYS A 203 -13.77 -20.77 9.85
N TYR A 204 -13.82 -19.85 10.77
CA TYR A 204 -12.67 -19.08 11.28
C TYR A 204 -12.38 -19.54 12.70
N THR A 205 -11.11 -19.68 13.05
CA THR A 205 -10.70 -20.04 14.40
C THR A 205 -10.25 -18.81 15.17
N LEU A 206 -10.88 -18.54 16.31
CA LEU A 206 -10.42 -17.55 17.27
C LEU A 206 -9.42 -18.23 18.20
N HIS A 207 -8.18 -17.78 18.16
CA HIS A 207 -7.10 -18.26 19.02
C HIS A 207 -6.85 -17.26 20.14
N TYR A 208 -6.75 -17.73 21.39
CA TYR A 208 -6.48 -16.90 22.56
C TYR A 208 -5.02 -17.02 22.98
N GLU A 209 -4.26 -15.96 22.82
CA GLU A 209 -2.89 -15.85 23.32
C GLU A 209 -2.92 -15.44 24.81
N SER A 210 -2.72 -16.41 25.71
CA SER A 210 -2.82 -16.16 27.15
C SER A 210 -1.64 -15.39 27.76
N ASN A 211 -0.51 -15.32 27.02
CA ASN A 211 0.72 -14.62 27.43
C ASN A 211 1.10 -14.85 28.92
N GLY A 212 0.97 -16.10 29.38
CA GLY A 212 1.25 -16.51 30.76
C GLY A 212 0.08 -16.33 31.75
N GLY A 213 -1.09 -15.96 31.26
CA GLY A 213 -2.35 -15.93 32.02
C GLY A 213 -3.17 -17.21 31.81
N THR A 214 -4.48 -17.15 32.16
CA THR A 214 -5.43 -18.26 31.99
C THR A 214 -5.50 -18.68 30.52
N SER A 215 -5.28 -19.96 30.21
CA SER A 215 -5.45 -20.50 28.87
C SER A 215 -6.91 -20.77 28.53
N TYR A 216 -7.32 -20.37 27.33
CA TYR A 216 -8.61 -20.71 26.74
C TYR A 216 -8.41 -21.58 25.52
N LYS A 217 -9.40 -22.43 25.24
CA LYS A 217 -9.41 -23.25 24.02
C LYS A 217 -9.80 -22.37 22.84
N ASP A 218 -9.24 -22.72 21.68
CA ASP A 218 -9.63 -22.13 20.41
C ASP A 218 -11.12 -22.38 20.13
N GLU A 219 -11.78 -21.37 19.59
CA GLU A 219 -13.19 -21.41 19.23
C GLU A 219 -13.36 -21.20 17.73
N SER A 220 -14.24 -21.99 17.10
CA SER A 220 -14.47 -21.90 15.65
C SER A 220 -15.84 -21.30 15.35
N TYR A 221 -15.89 -20.31 14.49
CA TYR A 221 -17.07 -19.57 14.10
C TYR A 221 -17.28 -19.58 12.58
N SER A 222 -18.53 -19.53 12.16
CA SER A 222 -18.90 -19.40 10.76
C SER A 222 -18.73 -17.94 10.29
N SER A 223 -18.49 -17.76 8.99
CA SER A 223 -18.45 -16.42 8.37
C SER A 223 -19.72 -15.63 8.69
N GLY A 224 -19.57 -14.36 9.10
CA GLY A 224 -20.67 -13.48 9.46
C GLY A 224 -21.18 -13.61 10.90
N THR A 225 -20.58 -14.49 11.73
CA THR A 225 -20.91 -14.57 13.15
C THR A 225 -20.33 -13.38 13.90
N THR A 226 -21.15 -12.67 14.65
CA THR A 226 -20.68 -11.66 15.61
C THR A 226 -20.20 -12.37 16.86
N VAL A 227 -18.92 -12.16 17.22
CA VAL A 227 -18.31 -12.76 18.41
C VAL A 227 -18.12 -11.66 19.46
N THR A 228 -18.63 -11.89 20.67
CA THR A 228 -18.36 -11.03 21.81
C THR A 228 -17.17 -11.61 22.58
N LEU A 229 -16.12 -10.82 22.71
CA LEU A 229 -14.94 -11.20 23.51
C LEU A 229 -15.23 -10.92 24.99
N ASP A 230 -15.76 -11.91 25.68
CA ASP A 230 -16.11 -11.84 27.10
C ASP A 230 -15.07 -12.51 28.03
N LYS A 231 -14.04 -13.12 27.42
CA LYS A 231 -12.97 -13.83 28.15
C LYS A 231 -11.69 -13.03 28.10
N ALA A 232 -11.31 -12.40 29.18
CA ALA A 232 -9.99 -11.79 29.33
C ALA A 232 -9.09 -12.72 30.14
N PRO A 233 -7.87 -13.07 29.68
CA PRO A 233 -6.91 -13.83 30.47
C PRO A 233 -6.58 -13.06 31.76
N THR A 234 -6.74 -13.71 32.91
CA THR A 234 -6.34 -13.14 34.19
C THR A 234 -4.97 -13.71 34.56
N ARG A 235 -4.08 -12.86 35.06
CA ARG A 235 -2.78 -13.24 35.61
C ARG A 235 -2.77 -12.95 37.08
N GLU A 236 -2.40 -13.96 37.90
CA GLU A 236 -2.16 -13.70 39.33
C GLU A 236 -0.95 -12.75 39.43
N SER A 237 -1.14 -11.68 40.15
CA SER A 237 -0.05 -10.75 40.51
C SER A 237 0.81 -11.41 41.59
N TYR A 238 2.12 -11.44 41.35
CA TYR A 238 3.12 -11.79 42.35
C TYR A 238 3.31 -10.63 43.31
#